data_eb01063f720781b7fcd6514f52eb46b5
#
_entry.id   eb01063f720781b7fcd6514f52eb46b5
#
_cell.length_a   1.000
_cell.length_b   1.000
_cell.length_c   1.000
_cell.angle_alpha   90.00
_cell.angle_beta   90.00
_cell.angle_gamma   90.00
#
_symmetry.space_group_name_H-M   'P 1'
#
loop_
_entity.id
_entity.type
_entity.pdbx_description
1 polymer ?
#
loop_
_entity_poly.entity_id
_entity_poly.type
_entity_poly.pdbx_seq_one_letter_code
_entity_poly.pdbx_strand_id
1 'polypeptide(L)'
;MVNQKSLAFGQSKSSIREIAGYAAKRREEIGAENVFDFSIGNPSVPAPEVVRTSIEAAMKLPPQQVHSYTPAIGIFEAREAVALRRRFGSHAARANDLILTCGAAASISITLNSLVSPGDEVIVIAPYFPEYRVWIEHAQATCVEVLANPNTFQIDVERIRAAITSKTRAVIVNSPNNPVGAVYTRDNLEALAQVLHECSTKFGTDIYVISDEPYREIVYGDSEVPWIPDIYERTIVCYYYSKSLSLPGERIGWVLIPASNPEHDEVYAACAGAARLLGFVCAPSLFQRVLIDCVDEPTDVEAYAKNREVLTSGLTKLGYEYIQPDGAFYLWVRAPGGDAQAFCDIARQFELLPVPSDSFGCPGWLRVSYCVSYQTCVNSLFAWEKALAAIQ
;
A
#
# COMPACT_ATOMS: atom_id res chain seq x y z
N MET A 1 24.18 25.21 6.60
CA MET A 1 23.02 25.15 5.68
C MET A 1 22.49 23.72 5.67
N VAL A 2 21.17 23.54 5.78
CA VAL A 2 20.53 22.21 5.69
C VAL A 2 20.14 21.92 4.24
N ASN A 3 19.93 20.65 3.90
CA ASN A 3 19.43 20.24 2.59
C ASN A 3 18.00 20.76 2.40
N GLN A 4 17.79 21.62 1.40
CA GLN A 4 16.51 22.30 1.18
C GLN A 4 15.38 21.34 0.77
N LYS A 5 15.69 20.29 0.01
CA LYS A 5 14.72 19.24 -0.36
C LYS A 5 14.22 18.50 0.88
N SER A 6 15.13 18.08 1.75
CA SER A 6 14.77 17.42 3.02
C SER A 6 13.98 18.34 3.94
N LEU A 7 14.35 19.64 3.99
CA LEU A 7 13.62 20.61 4.76
C LEU A 7 12.18 20.77 4.24
N ALA A 8 11.99 20.88 2.92
CA ALA A 8 10.68 21.01 2.30
C ALA A 8 9.79 19.79 2.61
N PHE A 9 10.32 18.57 2.48
CA PHE A 9 9.58 17.36 2.85
C PHE A 9 9.26 17.27 4.34
N GLY A 10 10.18 17.70 5.21
CA GLY A 10 9.96 17.73 6.66
C GLY A 10 8.93 18.77 7.10
N GLN A 11 8.79 19.86 6.34
CA GLN A 11 7.82 20.92 6.57
C GLN A 11 6.49 20.67 5.84
N SER A 12 6.47 19.80 4.84
CA SER A 12 5.23 19.46 4.13
C SER A 12 4.24 18.81 5.11
N LYS A 13 3.03 19.33 5.10
CA LYS A 13 1.95 18.83 5.94
C LYS A 13 1.30 17.63 5.25
N SER A 14 1.29 16.48 5.91
CA SER A 14 0.49 15.34 5.50
C SER A 14 -0.89 15.46 6.14
N SER A 15 -1.94 15.63 5.34
CA SER A 15 -3.32 15.67 5.83
C SER A 15 -3.66 14.47 6.73
N ILE A 16 -3.17 13.29 6.37
CA ILE A 16 -3.34 12.08 7.18
C ILE A 16 -2.75 12.25 8.58
N ARG A 17 -1.51 12.76 8.69
CA ARG A 17 -0.82 12.93 9.99
C ARG A 17 -1.41 14.07 10.81
N GLU A 18 -1.83 15.16 10.16
CA GLU A 18 -2.49 16.27 10.85
C GLU A 18 -3.83 15.85 11.45
N ILE A 19 -4.66 15.11 10.68
CA ILE A 19 -5.93 14.58 11.15
C ILE A 19 -5.70 13.60 12.30
N ALA A 20 -4.74 12.68 12.18
CA ALA A 20 -4.42 11.74 13.24
C ALA A 20 -3.92 12.43 14.53
N GLY A 21 -3.11 13.47 14.41
CA GLY A 21 -2.68 14.29 15.55
C GLY A 21 -3.85 15.02 16.21
N TYR A 22 -4.77 15.55 15.42
CA TYR A 22 -6.01 16.13 15.92
C TYR A 22 -6.86 15.07 16.65
N ALA A 23 -7.07 13.91 16.02
CA ALA A 23 -7.83 12.81 16.61
C ALA A 23 -7.26 12.34 17.95
N ALA A 24 -5.94 12.21 18.07
CA ALA A 24 -5.27 11.83 19.30
C ALA A 24 -5.59 12.82 20.45
N LYS A 25 -5.45 14.13 20.17
CA LYS A 25 -5.78 15.17 21.14
C LYS A 25 -7.27 15.13 21.55
N ARG A 26 -8.17 15.00 20.57
CA ARG A 26 -9.63 14.96 20.86
C ARG A 26 -10.01 13.76 21.69
N ARG A 27 -9.40 12.58 21.46
CA ARG A 27 -9.64 11.38 22.29
C ARG A 27 -9.29 11.61 23.77
N GLU A 28 -8.25 12.39 24.06
CA GLU A 28 -7.91 12.76 25.43
C GLU A 28 -8.91 13.73 26.08
N GLU A 29 -9.51 14.62 25.25
CA GLU A 29 -10.44 15.65 25.73
C GLU A 29 -11.88 15.13 25.95
N ILE A 30 -12.38 14.26 25.05
CA ILE A 30 -13.80 13.88 25.02
C ILE A 30 -14.06 12.37 25.08
N GLY A 31 -13.01 11.54 25.18
CA GLY A 31 -13.09 10.08 25.13
C GLY A 31 -12.99 9.52 23.72
N ALA A 32 -12.35 8.35 23.61
CA ALA A 32 -12.04 7.71 22.32
C ALA A 32 -13.31 7.29 21.56
N GLU A 33 -14.37 6.94 22.25
CA GLU A 33 -15.66 6.51 21.70
C GLU A 33 -16.43 7.62 20.99
N ASN A 34 -16.05 8.88 21.22
CA ASN A 34 -16.69 10.06 20.64
C ASN A 34 -15.91 10.64 19.45
N VAL A 35 -14.80 10.02 19.03
CA VAL A 35 -13.96 10.47 17.91
C VAL A 35 -13.94 9.42 16.82
N PHE A 36 -14.49 9.75 15.66
CA PHE A 36 -14.63 8.85 14.51
C PHE A 36 -13.47 9.08 13.52
N ASP A 37 -12.31 8.55 13.89
CA ASP A 37 -11.06 8.73 13.13
C ASP A 37 -10.90 7.65 12.06
N PHE A 38 -11.10 8.03 10.81
CA PHE A 38 -10.92 7.21 9.62
C PHE A 38 -9.67 7.59 8.82
N SER A 39 -8.72 8.29 9.46
CA SER A 39 -7.56 8.85 8.74
C SER A 39 -6.43 7.84 8.51
N ILE A 40 -6.12 6.98 9.47
CA ILE A 40 -4.98 6.06 9.40
C ILE A 40 -5.43 4.65 9.03
N GLY A 41 -4.75 4.05 8.06
CA GLY A 41 -4.90 2.63 7.72
C GLY A 41 -4.12 1.72 8.67
N ASN A 42 -4.38 1.81 9.97
CA ASN A 42 -3.77 0.92 10.97
C ASN A 42 -4.74 -0.23 11.30
N PRO A 43 -4.33 -1.51 11.09
CA PRO A 43 -5.20 -2.65 11.36
C PRO A 43 -5.81 -2.61 12.76
N SER A 44 -7.12 -2.83 12.86
CA SER A 44 -7.84 -2.96 14.14
C SER A 44 -7.95 -4.42 14.61
N VAL A 45 -7.67 -5.35 13.72
CA VAL A 45 -7.60 -6.78 14.02
C VAL A 45 -6.27 -7.07 14.71
N PRO A 46 -6.24 -7.84 15.81
CA PRO A 46 -4.99 -8.21 16.47
C PRO A 46 -4.13 -9.10 15.57
N ALA A 47 -2.80 -9.07 15.81
CA ALA A 47 -1.91 -10.03 15.18
C ALA A 47 -2.30 -11.48 15.57
N PRO A 48 -2.13 -12.48 14.67
CA PRO A 48 -2.39 -13.88 14.98
C PRO A 48 -1.60 -14.35 16.22
N GLU A 49 -2.19 -15.26 16.99
CA GLU A 49 -1.57 -15.77 18.23
C GLU A 49 -0.20 -16.44 17.98
N VAL A 50 0.00 -17.03 16.80
CA VAL A 50 1.29 -17.62 16.41
C VAL A 50 2.41 -16.58 16.44
N VAL A 51 2.14 -15.33 16.14
CA VAL A 51 3.16 -14.25 16.22
C VAL A 51 3.70 -14.13 17.65
N ARG A 52 2.82 -14.13 18.67
CA ARG A 52 3.21 -14.08 20.08
C ARG A 52 4.01 -15.31 20.47
N THR A 53 3.53 -16.50 20.14
CA THR A 53 4.21 -17.76 20.50
C THR A 53 5.57 -17.90 19.80
N SER A 54 5.72 -17.42 18.56
CA SER A 54 7.00 -17.40 17.84
C SER A 54 7.99 -16.40 18.43
N ILE A 55 7.52 -15.23 18.88
CA ILE A 55 8.37 -14.29 19.63
C ILE A 55 8.90 -14.95 20.92
N GLU A 56 8.02 -15.58 21.70
CA GLU A 56 8.38 -16.28 22.93
C GLU A 56 9.38 -17.42 22.67
N ALA A 57 9.19 -18.16 21.57
CA ALA A 57 10.12 -19.21 21.16
C ALA A 57 11.48 -18.66 20.73
N ALA A 58 11.49 -17.59 19.93
CA ALA A 58 12.70 -16.94 19.48
C ALA A 58 13.52 -16.38 20.66
N MET A 59 12.86 -15.83 21.67
CA MET A 59 13.53 -15.29 22.86
C MET A 59 14.16 -16.36 23.75
N LYS A 60 13.88 -17.65 23.55
CA LYS A 60 14.57 -18.76 24.23
C LYS A 60 15.88 -19.15 23.55
N LEU A 61 16.12 -18.70 22.33
CA LEU A 61 17.39 -18.91 21.62
C LEU A 61 18.51 -18.11 22.28
N PRO A 62 19.79 -18.50 22.08
CA PRO A 62 20.91 -17.70 22.52
C PRO A 62 20.81 -16.25 22.00
N PRO A 63 21.08 -15.23 22.88
CA PRO A 63 20.93 -13.82 22.48
C PRO A 63 21.67 -13.45 21.19
N GLN A 64 22.83 -14.03 20.95
CA GLN A 64 23.63 -13.82 19.74
C GLN A 64 22.91 -14.31 18.48
N GLN A 65 22.09 -15.35 18.57
CA GLN A 65 21.30 -15.79 17.43
C GLN A 65 20.12 -14.86 17.13
N VAL A 66 19.50 -14.31 18.18
CA VAL A 66 18.31 -13.45 18.03
C VAL A 66 18.69 -12.03 17.59
N HIS A 67 19.76 -11.47 18.18
CA HIS A 67 20.05 -10.03 18.09
C HIS A 67 21.25 -9.67 17.21
N SER A 68 21.97 -10.65 16.66
CA SER A 68 23.09 -10.39 15.76
C SER A 68 22.62 -9.90 14.38
N TYR A 69 23.52 -9.26 13.65
CA TYR A 69 23.31 -8.97 12.24
C TYR A 69 22.99 -10.24 11.47
N THR A 70 22.00 -10.14 10.60
CA THR A 70 21.66 -11.19 9.63
C THR A 70 22.37 -10.91 8.29
N PRO A 71 22.36 -11.85 7.33
CA PRO A 71 22.70 -11.52 5.95
C PRO A 71 21.88 -10.33 5.45
N ALA A 72 22.48 -9.45 4.64
CA ALA A 72 21.86 -8.22 4.18
C ALA A 72 20.50 -8.45 3.46
N ILE A 73 20.40 -9.57 2.72
CA ILE A 73 19.16 -9.98 2.01
C ILE A 73 18.18 -10.74 2.90
N GLY A 74 18.48 -10.96 4.17
CA GLY A 74 17.69 -11.74 5.13
C GLY A 74 18.18 -13.19 5.31
N ILE A 75 17.78 -13.82 6.43
CA ILE A 75 18.14 -15.22 6.72
C ILE A 75 17.48 -16.15 5.70
N PHE A 76 18.22 -17.21 5.35
CA PHE A 76 17.78 -18.15 4.32
C PHE A 76 16.46 -18.81 4.68
N GLU A 77 16.31 -19.28 5.91
CA GLU A 77 15.13 -20.00 6.41
C GLU A 77 13.86 -19.14 6.31
N ALA A 78 13.94 -17.85 6.57
CA ALA A 78 12.78 -16.96 6.42
C ALA A 78 12.43 -16.73 4.95
N ARG A 79 13.43 -16.54 4.08
CA ARG A 79 13.21 -16.41 2.63
C ARG A 79 12.65 -17.70 2.03
N GLU A 80 13.14 -18.86 2.50
CA GLU A 80 12.66 -20.16 2.10
C GLU A 80 11.21 -20.39 2.57
N ALA A 81 10.88 -20.02 3.82
CA ALA A 81 9.51 -20.09 4.32
C ALA A 81 8.54 -19.26 3.48
N VAL A 82 8.94 -18.03 3.12
CA VAL A 82 8.14 -17.19 2.20
C VAL A 82 7.99 -17.88 0.84
N ALA A 83 9.06 -18.37 0.26
CA ALA A 83 9.03 -19.01 -1.06
C ALA A 83 8.15 -20.26 -1.12
N LEU A 84 8.19 -21.10 -0.08
CA LEU A 84 7.49 -22.39 -0.04
C LEU A 84 6.03 -22.29 0.38
N ARG A 85 5.70 -21.38 1.31
CA ARG A 85 4.37 -21.35 1.93
C ARG A 85 3.43 -20.32 1.29
N ARG A 86 3.96 -19.23 0.75
CA ARG A 86 3.13 -18.30 0.00
C ARG A 86 2.87 -18.85 -1.40
N ARG A 87 1.62 -18.71 -1.84
CA ARG A 87 1.24 -19.05 -3.21
C ARG A 87 1.58 -17.90 -4.14
N PHE A 88 2.45 -18.14 -5.11
CA PHE A 88 2.90 -17.19 -6.09
C PHE A 88 2.43 -17.61 -7.49
N GLY A 89 1.18 -17.36 -7.84
CA GLY A 89 0.66 -17.61 -9.18
C GLY A 89 1.00 -19.02 -9.71
N SER A 90 1.41 -19.10 -10.97
CA SER A 90 1.81 -20.33 -11.65
C SER A 90 3.29 -20.72 -11.45
N HIS A 91 4.12 -19.78 -10.97
CA HIS A 91 5.55 -19.97 -10.84
C HIS A 91 5.95 -20.12 -9.36
N ALA A 92 6.76 -21.12 -9.07
CA ALA A 92 7.34 -21.27 -7.73
C ALA A 92 8.45 -20.25 -7.53
N ALA A 93 8.35 -19.45 -6.46
CA ALA A 93 9.46 -18.62 -6.02
C ALA A 93 10.52 -19.47 -5.30
N ARG A 94 11.76 -18.99 -5.31
CA ARG A 94 12.88 -19.58 -4.58
C ARG A 94 13.37 -18.59 -3.53
N ALA A 95 14.04 -19.06 -2.49
CA ALA A 95 14.64 -18.20 -1.49
C ALA A 95 15.58 -17.14 -2.10
N ASN A 96 16.25 -17.48 -3.21
CA ASN A 96 17.18 -16.58 -3.91
C ASN A 96 16.49 -15.55 -4.84
N ASP A 97 15.18 -15.60 -4.96
CA ASP A 97 14.39 -14.60 -5.68
C ASP A 97 13.89 -13.49 -4.71
N LEU A 98 14.15 -13.65 -3.40
CA LEU A 98 13.61 -12.81 -2.33
C LEU A 98 14.68 -12.03 -1.57
N ILE A 99 14.37 -10.77 -1.25
CA ILE A 99 15.12 -9.91 -0.33
C ILE A 99 14.18 -9.48 0.79
N LEU A 100 14.50 -9.81 2.05
CA LEU A 100 13.72 -9.31 3.20
C LEU A 100 14.03 -7.83 3.47
N THR A 101 13.01 -7.06 3.78
CA THR A 101 13.09 -5.60 3.89
C THR A 101 12.46 -5.06 5.18
N CYS A 102 12.75 -3.80 5.49
CA CYS A 102 12.17 -3.07 6.62
C CYS A 102 10.74 -2.55 6.31
N GLY A 103 9.90 -3.36 5.66
CA GLY A 103 8.51 -3.04 5.30
C GLY A 103 8.39 -2.23 4.00
N ALA A 104 7.16 -1.77 3.71
CA ALA A 104 6.76 -1.16 2.44
C ALA A 104 7.66 -0.04 1.91
N ALA A 105 7.86 0.97 2.76
CA ALA A 105 8.65 2.13 2.35
C ALA A 105 10.06 1.73 1.89
N ALA A 106 10.68 0.77 2.61
CA ALA A 106 11.99 0.22 2.23
C ALA A 106 11.88 -0.58 0.92
N SER A 107 10.89 -1.46 0.78
CA SER A 107 10.71 -2.28 -0.42
C SER A 107 10.58 -1.42 -1.68
N ILE A 108 9.68 -0.45 -1.68
CA ILE A 108 9.43 0.43 -2.83
C ILE A 108 10.61 1.35 -3.08
N SER A 109 11.22 1.94 -2.03
CA SER A 109 12.40 2.80 -2.19
C SER A 109 13.60 2.02 -2.77
N ILE A 110 13.83 0.78 -2.31
CA ILE A 110 14.85 -0.12 -2.84
C ILE A 110 14.58 -0.38 -4.34
N THR A 111 13.36 -0.79 -4.68
CA THR A 111 12.98 -1.11 -6.06
C THR A 111 13.11 0.12 -6.97
N LEU A 112 12.63 1.28 -6.55
CA LEU A 112 12.79 2.51 -7.32
C LEU A 112 14.28 2.82 -7.56
N ASN A 113 15.10 2.84 -6.50
CA ASN A 113 16.53 3.16 -6.63
C ASN A 113 17.34 2.08 -7.36
N SER A 114 16.78 0.90 -7.60
CA SER A 114 17.41 -0.14 -8.44
C SER A 114 17.09 0.02 -9.93
N LEU A 115 15.96 0.65 -10.28
CA LEU A 115 15.44 0.72 -11.64
C LEU A 115 15.65 2.07 -12.32
N VAL A 116 15.64 3.17 -11.56
CA VAL A 116 15.62 4.51 -12.15
C VAL A 116 16.94 5.27 -11.98
N SER A 117 17.22 6.11 -12.94
CA SER A 117 18.33 7.08 -12.96
C SER A 117 17.78 8.51 -12.92
N PRO A 118 18.60 9.52 -12.58
CA PRO A 118 18.18 10.92 -12.64
C PRO A 118 17.60 11.32 -13.98
N GLY A 119 16.35 11.83 -13.95
CA GLY A 119 15.63 12.28 -15.15
C GLY A 119 14.73 11.23 -15.81
N ASP A 120 14.74 9.99 -15.31
CA ASP A 120 13.74 8.98 -15.67
C ASP A 120 12.35 9.33 -15.14
N GLU A 121 11.34 8.65 -15.64
CA GLU A 121 9.94 8.83 -15.29
C GLU A 121 9.35 7.55 -14.70
N VAL A 122 8.53 7.73 -13.65
CA VAL A 122 7.75 6.64 -13.05
C VAL A 122 6.28 7.05 -13.05
N ILE A 123 5.43 6.22 -13.65
CA ILE A 123 4.00 6.45 -13.72
C ILE A 123 3.35 5.92 -12.43
N VAL A 124 2.45 6.72 -11.86
CA VAL A 124 1.53 6.35 -10.78
C VAL A 124 0.09 6.49 -11.26
N ILE A 125 -0.77 5.54 -10.87
CA ILE A 125 -2.18 5.50 -11.27
C ILE A 125 -2.99 6.22 -10.19
N ALA A 126 -3.43 7.43 -10.49
CA ALA A 126 -4.19 8.25 -9.55
C ALA A 126 -5.69 7.84 -9.51
N PRO A 127 -6.29 7.74 -8.30
CA PRO A 127 -5.71 8.07 -7.01
C PRO A 127 -4.71 7.05 -6.50
N TYR A 128 -3.63 7.52 -5.88
CA TYR A 128 -2.51 6.70 -5.42
C TYR A 128 -2.06 7.07 -4.00
N PHE A 129 -1.29 6.22 -3.36
CA PHE A 129 -0.71 6.50 -2.03
C PHE A 129 0.34 7.63 -2.13
N PRO A 130 0.15 8.78 -1.44
CA PRO A 130 0.94 10.00 -1.68
C PRO A 130 2.46 9.86 -1.50
N GLU A 131 2.90 8.91 -0.67
CA GLU A 131 4.33 8.69 -0.42
C GLU A 131 5.08 8.13 -1.66
N TYR A 132 4.37 7.59 -2.68
CA TYR A 132 5.04 7.19 -3.93
C TYR A 132 5.75 8.35 -4.60
N ARG A 133 5.12 9.53 -4.66
CA ARG A 133 5.75 10.74 -5.19
C ARG A 133 7.05 11.06 -4.43
N VAL A 134 7.02 11.01 -3.08
CA VAL A 134 8.18 11.30 -2.24
C VAL A 134 9.35 10.36 -2.57
N TRP A 135 9.08 9.07 -2.73
CA TRP A 135 10.12 8.06 -3.01
C TRP A 135 10.62 8.12 -4.45
N ILE A 136 9.74 8.41 -5.42
CA ILE A 136 10.12 8.63 -6.83
C ILE A 136 11.03 9.85 -6.94
N GLU A 137 10.64 10.97 -6.35
CA GLU A 137 11.44 12.19 -6.36
C GLU A 137 12.74 12.06 -5.56
N HIS A 138 12.76 11.21 -4.50
CA HIS A 138 14.00 10.87 -3.79
C HIS A 138 14.98 10.13 -4.71
N ALA A 139 14.48 9.18 -5.50
CA ALA A 139 15.26 8.46 -6.50
C ALA A 139 15.67 9.34 -7.72
N GLN A 140 15.38 10.65 -7.67
CA GLN A 140 15.67 11.64 -8.70
C GLN A 140 14.92 11.41 -10.03
N ALA A 141 13.85 10.64 -10.00
CA ALA A 141 12.93 10.45 -11.11
C ALA A 141 11.75 11.43 -11.03
N THR A 142 11.06 11.58 -12.16
CA THR A 142 9.82 12.38 -12.26
C THR A 142 8.61 11.48 -11.99
N CYS A 143 7.74 11.90 -11.09
CA CYS A 143 6.45 11.26 -10.85
C CYS A 143 5.44 11.72 -11.92
N VAL A 144 4.99 10.80 -12.76
CA VAL A 144 3.99 11.05 -13.81
C VAL A 144 2.64 10.50 -13.34
N GLU A 145 1.69 11.39 -13.07
CA GLU A 145 0.35 11.01 -12.60
C GLU A 145 -0.58 10.72 -13.79
N VAL A 146 -1.19 9.56 -13.78
CA VAL A 146 -2.20 9.14 -14.77
C VAL A 146 -3.49 8.79 -14.04
N LEU A 147 -4.58 9.48 -14.34
CA LEU A 147 -5.87 9.21 -13.73
C LEU A 147 -6.42 7.84 -14.18
N ALA A 148 -6.87 7.05 -13.23
CA ALA A 148 -7.66 5.85 -13.49
C ALA A 148 -8.98 6.17 -14.20
N ASN A 149 -9.67 5.16 -14.67
CA ASN A 149 -11.03 5.31 -15.23
C ASN A 149 -11.95 5.94 -14.17
N PRO A 150 -12.64 7.04 -14.45
CA PRO A 150 -13.38 7.79 -13.43
C PRO A 150 -14.62 7.06 -12.89
N ASN A 151 -15.10 6.02 -13.59
CA ASN A 151 -16.31 5.29 -13.21
C ASN A 151 -16.00 3.97 -12.48
N THR A 152 -14.92 3.28 -12.88
CA THR A 152 -14.60 1.95 -12.39
C THR A 152 -13.33 1.94 -11.52
N PHE A 153 -12.53 2.98 -11.58
CA PHE A 153 -11.19 3.07 -11.00
C PHE A 153 -10.25 1.93 -11.42
N GLN A 154 -10.56 1.24 -12.52
CA GLN A 154 -9.61 0.37 -13.21
C GLN A 154 -8.55 1.22 -13.94
N ILE A 155 -7.42 0.60 -14.31
CA ILE A 155 -6.36 1.28 -15.05
C ILE A 155 -6.90 1.76 -16.40
N ASP A 156 -6.76 3.04 -16.69
CA ASP A 156 -7.04 3.58 -18.03
C ASP A 156 -5.79 3.37 -18.90
N VAL A 157 -5.78 2.26 -19.60
CA VAL A 157 -4.60 1.81 -20.38
C VAL A 157 -4.24 2.76 -21.52
N GLU A 158 -5.22 3.47 -22.08
CA GLU A 158 -4.97 4.44 -23.15
C GLU A 158 -4.32 5.72 -22.60
N ARG A 159 -4.72 6.16 -21.41
CA ARG A 159 -4.01 7.26 -20.72
C ARG A 159 -2.61 6.85 -20.33
N ILE A 160 -2.39 5.61 -19.88
CA ILE A 160 -1.03 5.08 -19.62
C ILE A 160 -0.22 5.12 -20.91
N ARG A 161 -0.75 4.60 -22.04
CA ARG A 161 -0.11 4.64 -23.36
C ARG A 161 0.32 6.05 -23.77
N ALA A 162 -0.56 7.02 -23.57
CA ALA A 162 -0.30 8.42 -23.91
C ALA A 162 0.76 9.07 -23.01
N ALA A 163 0.90 8.61 -21.77
CA ALA A 163 1.85 9.16 -20.80
C ALA A 163 3.26 8.55 -20.92
N ILE A 164 3.41 7.36 -21.52
CA ILE A 164 4.71 6.69 -21.69
C ILE A 164 5.58 7.45 -22.69
N THR A 165 6.82 7.70 -22.28
CA THR A 165 7.88 8.31 -23.09
C THR A 165 9.13 7.41 -23.13
N SER A 166 10.16 7.83 -23.86
CA SER A 166 11.48 7.15 -23.84
C SER A 166 12.20 7.20 -22.49
N LYS A 167 11.69 8.00 -21.53
CA LYS A 167 12.22 8.13 -20.17
C LYS A 167 11.47 7.27 -19.15
N THR A 168 10.32 6.73 -19.53
CA THR A 168 9.52 5.91 -18.62
C THR A 168 10.24 4.61 -18.31
N ARG A 169 10.45 4.33 -17.01
CA ARG A 169 11.14 3.12 -16.52
C ARG A 169 10.22 2.19 -15.72
N ALA A 170 9.21 2.75 -15.06
CA ALA A 170 8.32 1.92 -14.28
C ALA A 170 6.90 2.49 -14.21
N VAL A 171 5.94 1.58 -13.94
CA VAL A 171 4.56 1.88 -13.53
C VAL A 171 4.34 1.24 -12.17
N ILE A 172 3.89 2.01 -11.16
CA ILE A 172 3.50 1.45 -9.86
C ILE A 172 2.04 1.00 -9.93
N VAL A 173 1.80 -0.28 -9.65
CA VAL A 173 0.47 -0.90 -9.60
C VAL A 173 0.22 -1.34 -8.16
N ASN A 174 -0.80 -0.77 -7.51
CA ASN A 174 -1.23 -1.12 -6.16
C ASN A 174 -2.61 -1.75 -6.21
N SER A 175 -2.70 -3.05 -5.97
CA SER A 175 -3.96 -3.82 -6.01
C SER A 175 -3.97 -4.90 -4.93
N PRO A 176 -5.00 -4.93 -4.06
CA PRO A 176 -6.09 -3.96 -3.91
C PRO A 176 -5.59 -2.54 -3.61
N ASN A 177 -6.28 -1.53 -4.14
CA ASN A 177 -5.79 -0.16 -4.19
C ASN A 177 -5.99 0.61 -2.88
N ASN A 178 -5.01 1.38 -2.48
CA ASN A 178 -5.14 2.49 -1.55
C ASN A 178 -5.06 3.80 -2.37
N PRO A 179 -6.14 4.60 -2.44
CA PRO A 179 -7.20 4.75 -1.43
C PRO A 179 -8.59 4.17 -1.80
N VAL A 180 -8.79 3.58 -2.98
CA VAL A 180 -10.14 3.28 -3.50
C VAL A 180 -10.70 1.94 -3.01
N GLY A 181 -9.83 0.96 -2.76
CA GLY A 181 -10.23 -0.42 -2.51
C GLY A 181 -10.54 -1.22 -3.79
N ALA A 182 -10.24 -0.67 -4.98
CA ALA A 182 -10.42 -1.38 -6.24
C ALA A 182 -9.42 -2.53 -6.39
N VAL A 183 -9.88 -3.65 -6.93
CA VAL A 183 -9.04 -4.75 -7.41
C VAL A 183 -8.97 -4.68 -8.92
N TYR A 184 -7.77 -4.60 -9.50
CA TYR A 184 -7.62 -4.59 -10.95
C TYR A 184 -7.87 -5.98 -11.51
N THR A 185 -8.73 -6.06 -12.53
CA THR A 185 -9.07 -7.34 -13.17
C THR A 185 -7.91 -7.89 -13.99
N ARG A 186 -7.91 -9.21 -14.22
CA ARG A 186 -6.91 -9.85 -15.09
C ARG A 186 -6.90 -9.22 -16.48
N ASP A 187 -8.05 -9.03 -17.11
CA ASP A 187 -8.17 -8.42 -18.45
C ASP A 187 -7.58 -7.01 -18.49
N ASN A 188 -7.76 -6.23 -17.41
CA ASN A 188 -7.22 -4.88 -17.32
C ASN A 188 -5.69 -4.89 -17.19
N LEU A 189 -5.15 -5.84 -16.42
CA LEU A 189 -3.70 -6.02 -16.29
C LEU A 189 -3.05 -6.58 -17.55
N GLU A 190 -3.73 -7.49 -18.29
CA GLU A 190 -3.29 -8.00 -19.59
C GLU A 190 -3.24 -6.88 -20.63
N ALA A 191 -4.27 -6.00 -20.64
CA ALA A 191 -4.27 -4.83 -21.49
C ALA A 191 -3.13 -3.85 -21.15
N LEU A 192 -2.82 -3.66 -19.86
CA LEU A 192 -1.65 -2.89 -19.44
C LEU A 192 -0.35 -3.53 -19.94
N ALA A 193 -0.17 -4.84 -19.75
CA ALA A 193 1.01 -5.57 -20.20
C ALA A 193 1.24 -5.41 -21.70
N GLN A 194 0.18 -5.51 -22.51
CA GLN A 194 0.26 -5.26 -23.95
C GLN A 194 0.76 -3.85 -24.25
N VAL A 195 0.22 -2.83 -23.60
CA VAL A 195 0.67 -1.43 -23.76
C VAL A 195 2.13 -1.27 -23.40
N LEU A 196 2.58 -1.89 -22.31
CA LEU A 196 3.97 -1.81 -21.86
C LEU A 196 4.92 -2.48 -22.88
N HIS A 197 4.59 -3.65 -23.42
CA HIS A 197 5.39 -4.31 -24.47
C HIS A 197 5.48 -3.48 -25.75
N GLU A 198 4.34 -2.94 -26.21
CA GLU A 198 4.31 -2.10 -27.42
C GLU A 198 5.16 -0.84 -27.26
N CYS A 199 5.04 -0.18 -26.08
CA CYS A 199 5.79 1.03 -25.79
C CYS A 199 7.28 0.74 -25.56
N SER A 200 7.63 -0.35 -24.88
CA SER A 200 9.03 -0.79 -24.71
C SER A 200 9.70 -1.01 -26.07
N THR A 201 9.02 -1.69 -26.98
CA THR A 201 9.48 -1.88 -28.37
C THR A 201 9.63 -0.55 -29.10
N LYS A 202 8.64 0.32 -29.01
CA LYS A 202 8.59 1.62 -29.70
C LYS A 202 9.73 2.54 -29.27
N PHE A 203 10.03 2.58 -27.97
CA PHE A 203 11.01 3.51 -27.40
C PHE A 203 12.39 2.88 -27.17
N GLY A 204 12.51 1.55 -27.35
CA GLY A 204 13.75 0.82 -27.09
C GLY A 204 14.18 0.88 -25.62
N THR A 205 13.21 0.81 -24.70
CA THR A 205 13.42 0.90 -23.26
C THR A 205 12.62 -0.15 -22.52
N ASP A 206 13.19 -0.75 -21.49
CA ASP A 206 12.48 -1.69 -20.63
C ASP A 206 11.65 -0.93 -19.60
N ILE A 207 10.36 -1.24 -19.53
CA ILE A 207 9.43 -0.63 -18.59
C ILE A 207 9.04 -1.70 -17.58
N TYR A 208 9.27 -1.43 -16.29
CA TYR A 208 8.96 -2.36 -15.20
C TYR A 208 7.58 -2.08 -14.58
N VAL A 209 6.93 -3.12 -14.08
CA VAL A 209 5.83 -2.98 -13.14
C VAL A 209 6.36 -3.17 -11.72
N ILE A 210 6.16 -2.17 -10.87
CA ILE A 210 6.35 -2.28 -9.43
C ILE A 210 5.00 -2.63 -8.82
N SER A 211 4.81 -3.91 -8.47
CA SER A 211 3.57 -4.40 -7.86
C SER A 211 3.63 -4.20 -6.34
N ASP A 212 2.86 -3.24 -5.83
CA ASP A 212 2.74 -2.97 -4.40
C ASP A 212 1.51 -3.70 -3.83
N GLU A 213 1.73 -4.76 -3.05
CA GLU A 213 0.71 -5.74 -2.68
C GLU A 213 0.46 -5.89 -1.16
N PRO A 214 0.28 -4.82 -0.40
CA PRO A 214 0.06 -4.92 1.05
C PRO A 214 -1.30 -5.49 1.45
N TYR A 215 -2.26 -5.46 0.52
CA TYR A 215 -3.66 -5.81 0.77
C TYR A 215 -4.10 -7.07 0.02
N ARG A 216 -3.15 -7.83 -0.56
CA ARG A 216 -3.46 -9.01 -1.41
C ARG A 216 -4.45 -9.98 -0.76
N GLU A 217 -4.38 -10.20 0.55
CA GLU A 217 -5.25 -11.12 1.29
C GLU A 217 -6.59 -10.49 1.70
N ILE A 218 -6.71 -9.16 1.60
CA ILE A 218 -7.91 -8.44 2.03
C ILE A 218 -8.77 -8.18 0.80
N VAL A 219 -9.58 -9.16 0.44
CA VAL A 219 -10.53 -9.10 -0.69
C VAL A 219 -11.90 -9.57 -0.26
N TYR A 220 -12.93 -9.11 -0.94
CA TYR A 220 -14.33 -9.35 -0.58
C TYR A 220 -15.09 -10.03 -1.72
N GLY A 221 -16.04 -10.90 -1.34
CA GLY A 221 -16.84 -11.65 -2.30
C GLY A 221 -15.98 -12.60 -3.15
N ASP A 222 -16.24 -12.60 -4.45
CA ASP A 222 -15.55 -13.45 -5.43
C ASP A 222 -14.35 -12.75 -6.09
N SER A 223 -13.90 -11.61 -5.52
CA SER A 223 -12.78 -10.86 -6.08
C SER A 223 -11.47 -11.60 -5.89
N GLU A 224 -10.69 -11.72 -6.95
CA GLU A 224 -9.35 -12.31 -6.94
C GLU A 224 -8.32 -11.26 -7.35
N VAL A 225 -7.17 -11.25 -6.66
CA VAL A 225 -6.02 -10.41 -7.03
C VAL A 225 -5.14 -11.21 -7.98
N PRO A 226 -5.08 -10.84 -9.27
CA PRO A 226 -4.22 -11.54 -10.22
C PRO A 226 -2.75 -11.46 -9.80
N TRP A 227 -1.97 -12.50 -10.12
CA TRP A 227 -0.53 -12.49 -9.94
C TRP A 227 0.11 -11.81 -11.14
N ILE A 228 0.56 -10.58 -10.98
CA ILE A 228 1.06 -9.75 -12.10
C ILE A 228 2.29 -10.37 -12.79
N PRO A 229 3.23 -11.05 -12.10
CA PRO A 229 4.34 -11.73 -12.77
C PRO A 229 3.93 -12.82 -13.77
N ASP A 230 2.72 -13.41 -13.66
CA ASP A 230 2.18 -14.35 -14.65
C ASP A 230 1.62 -13.65 -15.89
N ILE A 231 1.50 -12.33 -15.86
CA ILE A 231 0.92 -11.48 -16.91
C ILE A 231 2.00 -10.65 -17.60
N TYR A 232 2.96 -10.15 -16.82
CA TYR A 232 4.03 -9.29 -17.31
C TYR A 232 5.36 -9.66 -16.63
N GLU A 233 6.31 -10.14 -17.39
CA GLU A 233 7.58 -10.72 -16.91
C GLU A 233 8.49 -9.71 -16.22
N ARG A 234 8.46 -8.41 -16.63
CA ARG A 234 9.24 -7.34 -15.98
C ARG A 234 8.48 -6.77 -14.78
N THR A 235 8.07 -7.65 -13.89
CA THR A 235 7.40 -7.26 -12.64
C THR A 235 8.31 -7.52 -11.44
N ILE A 236 8.37 -6.55 -10.53
CA ILE A 236 8.97 -6.69 -9.19
C ILE A 236 7.86 -6.55 -8.17
N VAL A 237 7.73 -7.50 -7.25
CA VAL A 237 6.69 -7.49 -6.24
C VAL A 237 7.24 -6.99 -4.91
N CYS A 238 6.56 -5.99 -4.35
CA CYS A 238 6.81 -5.44 -3.02
C CYS A 238 5.67 -5.86 -2.09
N TYR A 239 6.01 -6.59 -1.03
CA TYR A 239 5.03 -7.08 -0.06
C TYR A 239 5.51 -6.86 1.37
N TYR A 240 4.56 -6.69 2.29
CA TYR A 240 4.86 -6.52 3.71
C TYR A 240 3.68 -6.92 4.59
N TYR A 241 4.01 -7.37 5.79
CA TYR A 241 3.07 -7.96 6.74
C TYR A 241 2.34 -6.95 7.62
N SER A 242 2.41 -5.67 7.29
CA SER A 242 1.74 -4.59 8.03
C SER A 242 0.22 -4.74 8.07
N LYS A 243 -0.38 -5.39 7.06
CA LYS A 243 -1.84 -5.51 6.93
C LYS A 243 -2.31 -6.95 7.14
N SER A 244 -1.72 -7.91 6.45
CA SER A 244 -2.11 -9.31 6.55
C SER A 244 -1.91 -9.91 7.95
N LEU A 245 -0.80 -9.59 8.61
CA LEU A 245 -0.50 -10.05 9.97
C LEU A 245 -0.72 -8.99 11.06
N SER A 246 -1.24 -7.81 10.71
CA SER A 246 -1.38 -6.68 11.66
C SER A 246 -0.07 -6.29 12.35
N LEU A 247 1.05 -6.27 11.59
CA LEU A 247 2.39 -5.97 12.09
C LEU A 247 2.99 -4.67 11.51
N PRO A 248 2.26 -3.53 11.49
CA PRO A 248 2.79 -2.30 10.87
C PRO A 248 3.99 -1.72 11.63
N GLY A 249 4.05 -1.92 12.95
CA GLY A 249 5.15 -1.46 13.82
C GLY A 249 6.44 -2.25 13.66
N GLU A 250 6.35 -3.50 13.21
CA GLU A 250 7.47 -4.44 13.18
C GLU A 250 8.36 -4.31 11.95
N ARG A 251 7.90 -3.58 10.95
CA ARG A 251 8.68 -3.23 9.78
C ARG A 251 9.28 -4.44 9.07
N ILE A 252 8.46 -5.43 8.73
CA ILE A 252 8.88 -6.65 8.02
C ILE A 252 8.14 -6.83 6.70
N GLY A 253 8.87 -7.13 5.65
CA GLY A 253 8.36 -7.35 4.30
C GLY A 253 9.43 -7.95 3.41
N TRP A 254 9.17 -7.99 2.13
CA TRP A 254 10.11 -8.51 1.13
C TRP A 254 9.90 -7.87 -0.24
N VAL A 255 10.95 -7.95 -1.04
CA VAL A 255 10.94 -7.74 -2.50
C VAL A 255 11.15 -9.09 -3.17
N LEU A 256 10.32 -9.41 -4.16
CA LEU A 256 10.48 -10.59 -5.00
C LEU A 256 10.80 -10.15 -6.42
N ILE A 257 11.89 -10.67 -6.95
CA ILE A 257 12.23 -10.61 -8.37
C ILE A 257 11.95 -12.01 -8.93
N PRO A 258 10.84 -12.21 -9.66
CA PRO A 258 10.48 -13.53 -10.17
C PRO A 258 11.53 -14.09 -11.10
N ALA A 259 11.76 -15.42 -11.07
CA ALA A 259 12.71 -16.10 -11.93
C ALA A 259 12.37 -15.98 -13.45
N SER A 260 11.13 -15.59 -13.77
CA SER A 260 10.68 -15.28 -15.13
C SER A 260 11.15 -13.90 -15.63
N ASN A 261 11.67 -13.05 -14.73
CA ASN A 261 12.19 -11.74 -15.13
C ASN A 261 13.44 -11.92 -16.02
N PRO A 262 13.46 -11.32 -17.23
CA PRO A 262 14.58 -11.49 -18.16
C PRO A 262 15.95 -11.05 -17.61
N GLU A 263 15.95 -10.03 -16.76
CA GLU A 263 17.14 -9.48 -16.11
C GLU A 263 17.24 -9.86 -14.62
N HIS A 264 16.71 -11.03 -14.23
CA HIS A 264 16.58 -11.45 -12.81
C HIS A 264 17.84 -11.19 -11.98
N ASP A 265 18.98 -11.69 -12.39
CA ASP A 265 20.22 -11.61 -11.59
C ASP A 265 20.73 -10.17 -11.45
N GLU A 266 20.61 -9.36 -12.51
CA GLU A 266 21.02 -7.96 -12.51
C GLU A 266 20.09 -7.12 -11.64
N VAL A 267 18.78 -7.30 -11.77
CA VAL A 267 17.76 -6.60 -10.96
C VAL A 267 17.88 -7.00 -9.49
N TYR A 268 18.10 -8.29 -9.20
CA TYR A 268 18.31 -8.77 -7.84
C TYR A 268 19.54 -8.12 -7.21
N ALA A 269 20.67 -8.11 -7.94
CA ALA A 269 21.89 -7.47 -7.47
C ALA A 269 21.73 -5.96 -7.29
N ALA A 270 20.99 -5.29 -8.19
CA ALA A 270 20.68 -3.86 -8.08
C ALA A 270 19.81 -3.56 -6.84
N CYS A 271 18.79 -4.38 -6.57
CA CYS A 271 17.95 -4.25 -5.36
C CYS A 271 18.78 -4.42 -4.07
N ALA A 272 19.67 -5.44 -4.02
CA ALA A 272 20.56 -5.62 -2.88
C ALA A 272 21.54 -4.43 -2.70
N GLY A 273 22.05 -3.88 -3.82
CA GLY A 273 22.86 -2.68 -3.86
C GLY A 273 22.11 -1.43 -3.37
N ALA A 274 20.88 -1.23 -3.84
CA ALA A 274 20.02 -0.13 -3.43
C ALA A 274 19.69 -0.18 -1.93
N ALA A 275 19.42 -1.38 -1.39
CA ALA A 275 19.22 -1.57 0.05
C ALA A 275 20.43 -1.08 0.86
N ARG A 276 21.64 -1.38 0.38
CA ARG A 276 22.87 -0.89 1.01
C ARG A 276 23.04 0.63 0.87
N LEU A 277 22.78 1.19 -0.30
CA LEU A 277 22.87 2.64 -0.57
C LEU A 277 21.92 3.44 0.31
N LEU A 278 20.71 2.93 0.52
CA LEU A 278 19.67 3.58 1.31
C LEU A 278 19.79 3.33 2.82
N GLY A 279 20.72 2.47 3.25
CA GLY A 279 20.89 2.11 4.67
C GLY A 279 19.89 1.08 5.20
N PHE A 280 19.12 0.40 4.33
CA PHE A 280 18.20 -0.68 4.68
C PHE A 280 18.91 -2.05 4.61
N VAL A 281 20.04 -2.18 5.30
CA VAL A 281 20.97 -3.32 5.11
C VAL A 281 20.41 -4.65 5.59
N CYS A 282 19.56 -4.65 6.63
CA CYS A 282 18.96 -5.87 7.17
C CYS A 282 17.55 -5.55 7.66
N ALA A 283 16.61 -6.46 7.41
CA ALA A 283 15.34 -6.45 8.11
C ALA A 283 15.53 -6.80 9.61
N PRO A 284 14.59 -6.45 10.53
CA PRO A 284 14.69 -6.76 11.94
C PRO A 284 14.90 -8.26 12.22
N SER A 285 16.01 -8.66 12.84
CA SER A 285 16.43 -10.06 12.98
C SER A 285 15.41 -10.92 13.72
N LEU A 286 14.78 -10.40 14.76
CA LEU A 286 13.73 -11.10 15.50
C LEU A 286 12.55 -11.44 14.59
N PHE A 287 12.05 -10.46 13.81
CA PHE A 287 10.89 -10.65 12.97
C PHE A 287 11.16 -11.48 11.71
N GLN A 288 12.40 -11.56 11.24
CA GLN A 288 12.76 -12.57 10.24
C GLN A 288 12.55 -13.99 10.76
N ARG A 289 12.84 -14.26 12.05
CA ARG A 289 12.62 -15.57 12.68
C ARG A 289 11.14 -15.85 12.93
N VAL A 290 10.42 -14.87 13.47
CA VAL A 290 8.97 -14.95 13.70
C VAL A 290 8.23 -15.25 12.38
N LEU A 291 8.70 -14.65 11.29
CA LEU A 291 8.09 -14.85 9.98
C LEU A 291 8.13 -16.30 9.51
N ILE A 292 9.13 -17.09 9.91
CA ILE A 292 9.24 -18.50 9.54
C ILE A 292 7.97 -19.29 9.93
N ASP A 293 7.36 -18.95 11.05
CA ASP A 293 6.21 -19.67 11.59
C ASP A 293 4.86 -19.12 11.10
N CYS A 294 4.81 -17.81 10.76
CA CYS A 294 3.53 -17.11 10.53
C CYS A 294 3.34 -16.55 9.11
N VAL A 295 4.19 -16.92 8.17
CA VAL A 295 4.18 -16.39 6.79
C VAL A 295 2.86 -16.62 6.04
N ASP A 296 2.14 -17.69 6.34
CA ASP A 296 0.90 -18.14 5.71
C ASP A 296 -0.32 -18.05 6.63
N GLU A 297 -0.21 -17.39 7.78
CA GLU A 297 -1.35 -17.17 8.66
C GLU A 297 -2.45 -16.36 7.98
N PRO A 298 -3.71 -16.76 8.14
CA PRO A 298 -4.82 -16.08 7.49
C PRO A 298 -5.07 -14.69 8.10
N THR A 299 -5.47 -13.76 7.25
CA THR A 299 -5.98 -12.45 7.66
C THR A 299 -7.44 -12.56 8.06
N ASP A 300 -7.85 -11.92 9.16
CA ASP A 300 -9.27 -11.82 9.53
C ASP A 300 -9.99 -10.80 8.62
N VAL A 301 -10.32 -11.24 7.42
CA VAL A 301 -11.02 -10.44 6.42
C VAL A 301 -12.47 -10.17 6.84
N GLU A 302 -13.08 -11.07 7.62
CA GLU A 302 -14.47 -10.96 8.03
C GLU A 302 -14.72 -9.75 8.92
N ALA A 303 -13.77 -9.42 9.81
CA ALA A 303 -13.85 -8.22 10.63
C ALA A 303 -13.93 -6.95 9.79
N TYR A 304 -13.11 -6.86 8.73
CA TYR A 304 -13.17 -5.73 7.80
C TYR A 304 -14.42 -5.75 6.92
N ALA A 305 -14.89 -6.92 6.50
CA ALA A 305 -16.12 -7.06 5.72
C ALA A 305 -17.35 -6.53 6.50
N LYS A 306 -17.45 -6.83 7.79
CA LYS A 306 -18.51 -6.28 8.67
C LYS A 306 -18.47 -4.76 8.76
N ASN A 307 -17.29 -4.18 8.93
CA ASN A 307 -17.10 -2.72 8.96
C ASN A 307 -17.49 -2.09 7.62
N ARG A 308 -17.05 -2.69 6.51
CA ARG A 308 -17.41 -2.28 5.14
C ARG A 308 -18.93 -2.27 4.96
N GLU A 309 -19.61 -3.34 5.34
CA GLU A 309 -21.07 -3.48 5.18
C GLU A 309 -21.83 -2.41 5.96
N VAL A 310 -21.48 -2.19 7.23
CA VAL A 310 -22.12 -1.16 8.06
C VAL A 310 -21.98 0.22 7.44
N LEU A 311 -20.77 0.60 7.04
CA LEU A 311 -20.54 1.93 6.46
C LEU A 311 -21.23 2.08 5.10
N THR A 312 -21.08 1.11 4.19
CA THR A 312 -21.69 1.20 2.86
C THR A 312 -23.22 1.23 2.95
N SER A 313 -23.83 0.37 3.77
CA SER A 313 -25.28 0.37 3.99
C SER A 313 -25.77 1.67 4.63
N GLY A 314 -25.04 2.19 5.61
CA GLY A 314 -25.37 3.46 6.26
C GLY A 314 -25.27 4.65 5.32
N LEU A 315 -24.16 4.78 4.60
CA LEU A 315 -23.92 5.86 3.65
C LEU A 315 -24.92 5.83 2.46
N THR A 316 -25.27 4.63 1.98
CA THR A 316 -26.33 4.48 0.97
C THR A 316 -27.67 5.05 1.45
N LYS A 317 -28.09 4.73 2.68
CA LYS A 317 -29.33 5.26 3.28
C LYS A 317 -29.31 6.77 3.44
N LEU A 318 -28.15 7.35 3.68
CA LEU A 318 -27.96 8.79 3.79
C LEU A 318 -27.83 9.49 2.41
N GLY A 319 -27.69 8.73 1.32
CA GLY A 319 -27.57 9.28 -0.02
C GLY A 319 -26.16 9.69 -0.44
N TYR A 320 -25.13 9.19 0.23
CA TYR A 320 -23.75 9.40 -0.22
C TYR A 320 -23.42 8.52 -1.44
N GLU A 321 -22.66 9.09 -2.37
CA GLU A 321 -22.06 8.35 -3.48
C GLU A 321 -20.68 7.83 -3.04
N TYR A 322 -20.38 6.57 -3.34
CA TYR A 322 -19.08 5.96 -3.06
C TYR A 322 -18.76 4.85 -4.06
N ILE A 323 -17.50 4.49 -4.13
CA ILE A 323 -17.04 3.31 -4.88
C ILE A 323 -17.07 2.11 -3.95
N GLN A 324 -17.78 1.06 -4.37
CA GLN A 324 -17.81 -0.20 -3.62
C GLN A 324 -16.40 -0.82 -3.61
N PRO A 325 -15.76 -0.98 -2.46
CA PRO A 325 -14.44 -1.58 -2.42
C PRO A 325 -14.49 -3.10 -2.60
N ASP A 326 -13.65 -3.62 -3.50
CA ASP A 326 -13.47 -5.05 -3.75
C ASP A 326 -12.37 -5.64 -2.84
N GLY A 327 -11.52 -4.79 -2.28
CA GLY A 327 -10.44 -5.19 -1.38
C GLY A 327 -9.91 -4.04 -0.52
N ALA A 328 -8.81 -4.28 0.17
CA ALA A 328 -8.23 -3.40 1.19
C ALA A 328 -9.24 -3.08 2.31
N PHE A 329 -9.06 -1.98 3.01
CA PHE A 329 -9.99 -1.51 4.05
C PHE A 329 -10.21 0.02 3.93
N TYR A 330 -10.35 0.48 2.68
CA TYR A 330 -10.65 1.88 2.36
C TYR A 330 -11.96 1.98 1.59
N LEU A 331 -12.72 3.02 1.91
CA LEU A 331 -13.90 3.41 1.17
C LEU A 331 -13.64 4.79 0.56
N TRP A 332 -13.94 4.92 -0.72
CA TRP A 332 -13.76 6.12 -1.51
C TRP A 332 -15.11 6.79 -1.71
N VAL A 333 -15.36 7.85 -0.95
CA VAL A 333 -16.67 8.52 -0.87
C VAL A 333 -16.61 9.84 -1.62
N ARG A 334 -17.58 10.10 -2.49
CA ARG A 334 -17.72 11.38 -3.16
C ARG A 334 -17.97 12.47 -2.13
N ALA A 335 -17.18 13.53 -2.15
CA ALA A 335 -17.39 14.66 -1.25
C ALA A 335 -18.69 15.39 -1.64
N PRO A 336 -19.68 15.51 -0.75
CA PRO A 336 -20.84 16.36 -0.98
C PRO A 336 -20.43 17.78 -1.32
N GLY A 337 -21.02 18.39 -2.33
CA GLY A 337 -20.63 19.70 -2.84
C GLY A 337 -19.35 19.72 -3.70
N GLY A 338 -18.64 18.58 -3.82
CA GLY A 338 -17.45 18.43 -4.68
C GLY A 338 -16.14 18.96 -4.10
N ASP A 339 -16.17 19.64 -2.96
CA ASP A 339 -14.98 20.13 -2.24
C ASP A 339 -14.71 19.26 -1.02
N ALA A 340 -13.68 18.41 -1.13
CA ALA A 340 -13.34 17.46 -0.09
C ALA A 340 -12.80 18.13 1.18
N GLN A 341 -12.03 19.20 1.05
CA GLN A 341 -11.48 19.92 2.21
C GLN A 341 -12.60 20.64 2.97
N ALA A 342 -13.49 21.35 2.26
CA ALA A 342 -14.63 22.02 2.87
C ALA A 342 -15.55 21.03 3.60
N PHE A 343 -15.81 19.86 3.00
CA PHE A 343 -16.56 18.80 3.69
C PHE A 343 -15.84 18.31 4.96
N CYS A 344 -14.53 18.07 4.91
CA CYS A 344 -13.77 17.62 6.08
C CYS A 344 -13.78 18.65 7.21
N ASP A 345 -13.76 19.95 6.89
CA ASP A 345 -13.82 21.02 7.89
C ASP A 345 -15.20 21.07 8.60
N ILE A 346 -16.28 20.80 7.85
CA ILE A 346 -17.64 20.64 8.43
C ILE A 346 -17.72 19.36 9.26
N ALA A 347 -17.28 18.23 8.72
CA ALA A 347 -17.33 16.91 9.36
C ALA A 347 -16.58 16.90 10.71
N ARG A 348 -15.46 17.63 10.79
CA ARG A 348 -14.68 17.80 12.02
C ARG A 348 -15.48 18.38 13.18
N GLN A 349 -16.52 19.17 12.93
CA GLN A 349 -17.40 19.73 13.96
C GLN A 349 -18.23 18.62 14.67
N PHE A 350 -18.35 17.48 14.03
CA PHE A 350 -19.03 16.30 14.53
C PHE A 350 -18.04 15.17 14.87
N GLU A 351 -16.74 15.48 15.02
CA GLU A 351 -15.64 14.55 15.29
C GLU A 351 -15.51 13.42 14.23
N LEU A 352 -16.02 13.67 13.02
CA LEU A 352 -15.91 12.77 11.88
C LEU A 352 -14.69 13.18 11.05
N LEU A 353 -13.71 12.27 10.93
CA LEU A 353 -12.37 12.58 10.44
C LEU A 353 -11.98 11.70 9.23
N PRO A 354 -12.61 11.87 8.05
CA PRO A 354 -12.13 11.31 6.81
C PRO A 354 -10.94 12.11 6.28
N VAL A 355 -10.24 11.60 5.26
CA VAL A 355 -9.11 12.29 4.63
C VAL A 355 -9.53 12.88 3.29
N PRO A 356 -9.32 14.19 3.04
CA PRO A 356 -9.58 14.78 1.73
C PRO A 356 -8.63 14.24 0.68
N SER A 357 -9.12 14.09 -0.54
CA SER A 357 -8.46 13.35 -1.60
C SER A 357 -7.38 14.09 -2.38
N ASP A 358 -7.19 15.37 -2.16
CA ASP A 358 -6.31 16.20 -2.97
C ASP A 358 -4.89 15.65 -3.07
N SER A 359 -4.35 15.17 -1.95
CA SER A 359 -3.00 14.60 -1.91
C SER A 359 -2.86 13.24 -2.62
N PHE A 360 -3.97 12.60 -3.00
CA PHE A 360 -3.97 11.33 -3.72
C PHE A 360 -4.02 11.52 -5.25
N GLY A 361 -3.97 12.75 -5.74
CA GLY A 361 -4.01 13.07 -7.17
C GLY A 361 -5.40 12.98 -7.81
N CYS A 362 -6.48 12.95 -7.02
CA CYS A 362 -7.85 12.83 -7.53
C CYS A 362 -8.82 13.62 -6.62
N PRO A 363 -8.95 14.96 -6.80
CA PRO A 363 -9.74 15.81 -5.92
C PRO A 363 -11.24 15.51 -5.96
N GLY A 364 -11.96 15.97 -4.93
CA GLY A 364 -13.42 15.85 -4.85
C GLY A 364 -13.92 14.57 -4.20
N TRP A 365 -13.06 13.81 -3.54
CA TRP A 365 -13.35 12.56 -2.83
C TRP A 365 -12.83 12.57 -1.40
N LEU A 366 -13.26 11.60 -0.62
CA LEU A 366 -12.86 11.36 0.75
C LEU A 366 -12.34 9.93 0.87
N ARG A 367 -11.19 9.73 1.51
CA ARG A 367 -10.77 8.40 1.91
C ARG A 367 -11.23 8.12 3.34
N VAL A 368 -11.90 7.00 3.52
CA VAL A 368 -12.39 6.50 4.81
C VAL A 368 -11.70 5.16 5.10
N SER A 369 -10.79 5.12 6.07
CA SER A 369 -10.09 3.90 6.49
C SER A 369 -10.95 3.15 7.50
N TYR A 370 -11.69 2.11 7.09
CA TYR A 370 -12.59 1.38 7.98
C TYR A 370 -11.91 0.23 8.77
N CYS A 371 -10.60 0.22 8.86
CA CYS A 371 -9.85 -0.65 9.77
C CYS A 371 -9.87 -0.10 11.21
N VAL A 372 -11.04 0.14 11.72
CA VAL A 372 -11.34 0.63 13.07
C VAL A 372 -12.26 -0.37 13.80
N SER A 373 -12.64 -0.11 15.06
CA SER A 373 -13.61 -0.97 15.73
C SER A 373 -14.96 -0.96 15.01
N TYR A 374 -15.69 -2.07 15.04
CA TYR A 374 -17.06 -2.16 14.51
C TYR A 374 -17.95 -1.08 15.11
N GLN A 375 -17.83 -0.83 16.42
CA GLN A 375 -18.62 0.18 17.12
C GLN A 375 -18.33 1.60 16.63
N THR A 376 -17.07 1.90 16.25
CA THR A 376 -16.72 3.19 15.63
C THR A 376 -17.47 3.37 14.31
N CYS A 377 -17.54 2.33 13.48
CA CYS A 377 -18.30 2.39 12.22
C CYS A 377 -19.79 2.66 12.47
N VAL A 378 -20.41 1.92 13.40
CA VAL A 378 -21.83 2.09 13.76
C VAL A 378 -22.09 3.50 14.30
N ASN A 379 -21.31 3.92 15.29
CA ASN A 379 -21.52 5.20 15.97
C ASN A 379 -21.25 6.41 15.07
N SER A 380 -20.39 6.25 14.05
CA SER A 380 -20.08 7.36 13.14
C SER A 380 -21.25 7.76 12.22
N LEU A 381 -22.24 6.89 12.02
CA LEU A 381 -23.32 7.13 11.04
C LEU A 381 -24.13 8.39 11.34
N PHE A 382 -24.36 8.70 12.63
CA PHE A 382 -25.02 9.94 12.99
C PHE A 382 -24.18 11.18 12.64
N ALA A 383 -22.85 11.09 12.74
CA ALA A 383 -21.94 12.18 12.39
C ALA A 383 -21.91 12.40 10.86
N TRP A 384 -21.98 11.32 10.07
CA TRP A 384 -22.17 11.42 8.62
C TRP A 384 -23.48 12.11 8.24
N GLU A 385 -24.60 11.76 8.92
CA GLU A 385 -25.90 12.44 8.74
C GLU A 385 -25.83 13.92 9.06
N LYS A 386 -25.22 14.29 10.20
CA LYS A 386 -25.06 15.68 10.62
C LYS A 386 -24.18 16.49 9.67
N ALA A 387 -23.06 15.90 9.22
CA ALA A 387 -22.16 16.56 8.28
C ALA A 387 -22.83 16.82 6.93
N LEU A 388 -23.64 15.87 6.42
CA LEU A 388 -24.40 16.05 5.19
C LEU A 388 -25.47 17.15 5.32
N ALA A 389 -26.20 17.17 6.44
CA ALA A 389 -27.22 18.20 6.69
C ALA A 389 -26.63 19.60 6.84
N ALA A 390 -25.40 19.71 7.30
CA ALA A 390 -24.72 21.00 7.49
C ALA A 390 -24.12 21.60 6.21
N ILE A 391 -24.01 20.82 5.12
CA ILE A 391 -23.50 21.30 3.82
C ILE A 391 -24.65 21.64 2.84
N GLN A 392 -25.87 21.17 3.11
CA GLN A 392 -27.08 21.51 2.35
C GLN A 392 -27.64 22.85 2.80
#